data_9024958cc55b2869bdfc34f6d0b0c8e1
#
_entry.id   9024958cc55b2869bdfc34f6d0b0c8e1
#
_cell.length_a   1.000
_cell.length_b   1.000
_cell.length_c   1.000
_cell.angle_alpha   90.00
_cell.angle_beta   90.00
_cell.angle_gamma   90.00
#
_symmetry.space_group_name_H-M   'P 1'
#
loop_
_entity.id
_entity.type
_entity.pdbx_description
1 polymer ?
#
loop_
_entity_poly.entity_id
_entity_poly.type
_entity_poly.pdbx_seq_one_letter_code
_entity_poly.pdbx_strand_id
1 'polypeptide(L)'
;MVEIELDGQKVEVVEGSMVMHAAEKAGTYIPHFCYHKKLSIAANCRMCLVEVEKAPKPMPACATPVTQGMIVRTKSDRAIAAQKSVMEFLLINHPLDCPICDQGGECQLQDLAVGYGGTKSRYEEEKRVVFHKEVGPLISMEEMSRCIHCTRCVRFGQEVSGAMELGMSNRGEHAEIETFLGQTIDSELSGNMIDICPVGALTSKPFRYNARTLSLIHI
;
A
#
# COMPACT_ATOMS: atom_id res chain seq x y z
N MET A 1 -9.61 -10.42 -26.57
CA MET A 1 -8.41 -10.87 -25.82
C MET A 1 -7.21 -10.12 -26.41
N VAL A 2 -6.27 -9.76 -25.58
CA VAL A 2 -5.04 -9.04 -25.95
C VAL A 2 -3.86 -9.87 -25.45
N GLU A 3 -2.88 -10.16 -26.31
CA GLU A 3 -1.64 -10.86 -25.95
C GLU A 3 -0.55 -9.85 -25.66
N ILE A 4 0.11 -10.01 -24.50
CA ILE A 4 1.29 -9.25 -24.11
C ILE A 4 2.42 -10.19 -23.75
N GLU A 5 3.65 -9.66 -23.71
CA GLU A 5 4.82 -10.36 -23.21
C GLU A 5 5.18 -9.81 -21.81
N LEU A 6 5.19 -10.67 -20.81
CA LEU A 6 5.57 -10.31 -19.44
C LEU A 6 6.79 -11.14 -19.02
N ASP A 7 7.93 -10.49 -18.80
CA ASP A 7 9.20 -11.12 -18.46
C ASP A 7 9.57 -12.31 -19.38
N GLY A 8 9.26 -12.20 -20.69
CA GLY A 8 9.51 -13.23 -21.71
C GLY A 8 8.40 -14.29 -21.83
N GLN A 9 7.33 -14.19 -21.04
CA GLN A 9 6.16 -15.09 -21.13
C GLN A 9 5.01 -14.39 -21.86
N LYS A 10 4.37 -15.11 -22.78
CA LYS A 10 3.16 -14.62 -23.43
C LYS A 10 1.94 -14.84 -22.54
N VAL A 11 1.19 -13.78 -22.33
CA VAL A 11 0.00 -13.77 -21.47
C VAL A 11 -1.17 -13.15 -22.22
N GLU A 12 -2.25 -13.89 -22.36
CA GLU A 12 -3.50 -13.37 -22.91
C GLU A 12 -4.41 -12.85 -21.80
N VAL A 13 -4.91 -11.64 -21.94
CA VAL A 13 -5.86 -11.01 -21.01
C VAL A 13 -7.02 -10.35 -21.74
N VAL A 14 -8.06 -10.03 -21.01
CA VAL A 14 -9.20 -9.29 -21.54
C VAL A 14 -8.75 -7.87 -21.91
N GLU A 15 -9.23 -7.35 -23.02
CA GLU A 15 -9.01 -5.97 -23.42
C GLU A 15 -9.49 -4.99 -22.32
N GLY A 16 -8.71 -3.96 -22.02
CA GLY A 16 -8.98 -3.04 -20.91
C GLY A 16 -8.45 -3.50 -19.55
N SER A 17 -7.88 -4.71 -19.46
CA SER A 17 -7.16 -5.14 -18.25
C SER A 17 -5.91 -4.29 -18.01
N MET A 18 -5.49 -4.21 -16.75
CA MET A 18 -4.23 -3.57 -16.38
C MET A 18 -3.06 -4.56 -16.41
N VAL A 19 -1.84 -4.07 -16.54
CA VAL A 19 -0.61 -4.88 -16.45
C VAL A 19 -0.58 -5.71 -15.15
N MET A 20 -1.10 -5.17 -14.04
CA MET A 20 -1.21 -5.88 -12.76
C MET A 20 -2.06 -7.16 -12.89
N HIS A 21 -3.19 -7.09 -13.59
CA HIS A 21 -4.07 -8.26 -13.81
C HIS A 21 -3.38 -9.33 -14.69
N ALA A 22 -2.60 -8.89 -15.68
CA ALA A 22 -1.81 -9.80 -16.50
C ALA A 22 -0.73 -10.50 -15.67
N ALA A 23 -0.07 -9.77 -14.79
CA ALA A 23 0.95 -10.32 -13.89
C ALA A 23 0.34 -11.33 -12.89
N GLU A 24 -0.83 -11.03 -12.32
CA GLU A 24 -1.55 -11.96 -11.45
C GLU A 24 -1.90 -13.26 -12.21
N LYS A 25 -2.38 -13.17 -13.45
CA LYS A 25 -2.68 -14.33 -14.29
C LYS A 25 -1.44 -15.16 -14.62
N ALA A 26 -0.29 -14.51 -14.82
CA ALA A 26 1.00 -15.16 -15.07
C ALA A 26 1.67 -15.72 -13.79
N GLY A 27 1.11 -15.47 -12.60
CA GLY A 27 1.74 -15.84 -11.34
C GLY A 27 2.98 -14.98 -10.99
N THR A 28 3.15 -13.84 -11.66
CA THR A 28 4.25 -12.91 -11.41
C THR A 28 3.85 -11.88 -10.37
N TYR A 29 4.55 -11.85 -9.24
CA TYR A 29 4.31 -10.86 -8.20
C TYR A 29 4.94 -9.49 -8.57
N ILE A 30 4.14 -8.43 -8.54
CA ILE A 30 4.59 -7.04 -8.64
C ILE A 30 4.35 -6.35 -7.30
N PRO A 31 5.38 -5.75 -6.67
CA PRO A 31 5.23 -5.12 -5.35
C PRO A 31 4.25 -3.93 -5.44
N HIS A 32 3.38 -3.80 -4.44
CA HIS A 32 2.37 -2.74 -4.41
C HIS A 32 1.83 -2.50 -3.00
N PHE A 33 1.28 -1.31 -2.74
CA PHE A 33 0.59 -0.98 -1.49
C PHE A 33 -0.84 -0.48 -1.73
N CYS A 34 -1.02 0.54 -2.58
CA CYS A 34 -2.35 1.12 -2.77
C CYS A 34 -3.32 0.22 -3.55
N TYR A 35 -2.82 -0.62 -4.44
CA TYR A 35 -3.65 -1.56 -5.18
C TYR A 35 -4.23 -2.64 -4.27
N HIS A 36 -5.51 -2.94 -4.46
CA HIS A 36 -6.22 -4.07 -3.84
C HIS A 36 -7.28 -4.58 -4.83
N LYS A 37 -7.42 -5.92 -4.94
CA LYS A 37 -8.30 -6.58 -5.93
C LYS A 37 -9.77 -6.14 -5.86
N LYS A 38 -10.23 -5.74 -4.69
CA LYS A 38 -11.63 -5.41 -4.40
C LYS A 38 -11.90 -3.92 -4.30
N LEU A 39 -10.89 -3.08 -4.58
CA LEU A 39 -11.01 -1.63 -4.51
C LEU A 39 -10.63 -0.99 -5.83
N SER A 40 -11.16 0.19 -6.09
CA SER A 40 -10.77 1.00 -7.25
C SER A 40 -9.27 1.29 -7.27
N ILE A 41 -8.74 1.61 -8.44
CA ILE A 41 -7.30 1.85 -8.66
C ILE A 41 -6.97 3.28 -8.24
N ALA A 42 -6.19 3.45 -7.18
CA ALA A 42 -5.73 4.76 -6.73
C ALA A 42 -4.44 5.23 -7.45
N ALA A 43 -3.56 4.31 -7.84
CA ALA A 43 -2.28 4.58 -8.52
C ALA A 43 -1.36 5.61 -7.80
N ASN A 44 -1.45 5.76 -6.48
CA ASN A 44 -0.77 6.80 -5.71
C ASN A 44 0.56 6.36 -5.08
N CYS A 45 0.71 5.10 -4.63
CA CYS A 45 1.94 4.66 -3.96
C CYS A 45 3.14 4.47 -4.89
N ARG A 46 2.92 4.24 -6.18
CA ARG A 46 3.94 4.02 -7.20
C ARG A 46 4.88 2.82 -6.97
N MET A 47 4.62 1.97 -5.99
CA MET A 47 5.49 0.82 -5.73
C MET A 47 5.48 -0.20 -6.89
N CYS A 48 4.39 -0.28 -7.65
CA CYS A 48 4.22 -1.20 -8.77
C CYS A 48 4.82 -0.71 -10.10
N LEU A 49 5.86 0.11 -10.05
CA LEU A 49 6.54 0.57 -11.28
C LEU A 49 7.22 -0.59 -11.98
N VAL A 50 6.94 -0.73 -13.28
CA VAL A 50 7.54 -1.71 -14.19
C VAL A 50 8.06 -1.00 -15.44
N GLU A 51 8.98 -1.63 -16.16
CA GLU A 51 9.43 -1.15 -17.45
C GLU A 51 8.50 -1.67 -18.54
N VAL A 52 7.97 -0.76 -19.34
CA VAL A 52 7.24 -1.05 -20.57
C VAL A 52 8.11 -0.64 -21.73
N GLU A 53 8.34 -1.54 -22.70
CA GLU A 53 9.16 -1.25 -23.86
C GLU A 53 8.61 -0.04 -24.62
N LYS A 54 9.49 0.83 -25.09
CA LYS A 54 9.21 2.11 -25.77
C LYS A 54 8.59 3.19 -24.86
N ALA A 55 8.31 2.91 -23.58
CA ALA A 55 7.89 3.96 -22.65
C ALA A 55 9.10 4.78 -22.16
N PRO A 56 8.99 6.12 -22.11
CA PRO A 56 10.12 6.98 -21.71
C PRO A 56 10.49 6.83 -20.23
N LYS A 57 9.56 6.34 -19.41
CA LYS A 57 9.71 6.18 -17.94
C LYS A 57 9.00 4.91 -17.45
N PRO A 58 9.38 4.36 -16.27
CA PRO A 58 8.66 3.27 -15.66
C PRO A 58 7.17 3.60 -15.45
N MET A 59 6.30 2.63 -15.70
CA MET A 59 4.85 2.79 -15.66
C MET A 59 4.24 2.03 -14.45
N PRO A 60 3.21 2.56 -13.81
CA PRO A 60 2.54 1.87 -12.70
C PRO A 60 1.69 0.71 -13.22
N ALA A 61 2.07 -0.52 -12.93
CA ALA A 61 1.37 -1.73 -13.41
C ALA A 61 -0.13 -1.75 -13.05
N CYS A 62 -0.51 -1.19 -11.90
CA CYS A 62 -1.91 -1.17 -11.47
C CYS A 62 -2.80 -0.23 -12.29
N ALA A 63 -2.24 0.75 -13.00
CA ALA A 63 -2.99 1.78 -13.73
C ALA A 63 -2.57 1.89 -15.21
N THR A 64 -1.79 0.95 -15.72
CA THR A 64 -1.38 0.91 -17.12
C THR A 64 -2.22 -0.14 -17.84
N PRO A 65 -3.13 0.26 -18.75
CA PRO A 65 -3.92 -0.67 -19.54
C PRO A 65 -3.02 -1.43 -20.51
N VAL A 66 -3.32 -2.70 -20.71
CA VAL A 66 -2.60 -3.54 -21.66
C VAL A 66 -2.97 -3.20 -23.10
N THR A 67 -2.00 -3.28 -23.99
CA THR A 67 -2.19 -3.15 -25.43
C THR A 67 -1.57 -4.33 -26.16
N GLN A 68 -2.09 -4.65 -27.35
CA GLN A 68 -1.61 -5.78 -28.13
C GLN A 68 -0.11 -5.69 -28.41
N GLY A 69 0.61 -6.76 -28.10
CA GLY A 69 2.06 -6.84 -28.31
C GLY A 69 2.90 -5.99 -27.33
N MET A 70 2.31 -5.51 -26.24
CA MET A 70 3.05 -4.80 -25.19
C MET A 70 4.08 -5.75 -24.55
N ILE A 71 5.32 -5.26 -24.39
CA ILE A 71 6.40 -5.98 -23.69
C ILE A 71 6.64 -5.30 -22.36
N VAL A 72 6.51 -6.07 -21.26
CA VAL A 72 6.65 -5.59 -19.88
C VAL A 72 7.76 -6.37 -19.18
N ARG A 73 8.65 -5.66 -18.50
CA ARG A 73 9.73 -6.23 -17.67
C ARG A 73 9.57 -5.76 -16.24
N THR A 74 9.33 -6.70 -15.33
CA THR A 74 9.14 -6.40 -13.91
C THR A 74 10.44 -6.38 -13.12
N LYS A 75 11.49 -7.04 -13.64
CA LYS A 75 12.80 -7.22 -12.99
C LYS A 75 13.96 -6.61 -13.76
N SER A 76 13.70 -5.66 -14.66
CA SER A 76 14.77 -4.90 -15.31
C SER A 76 15.48 -4.00 -14.30
N ASP A 77 16.73 -3.63 -14.56
CA ASP A 77 17.51 -2.70 -13.72
C ASP A 77 16.75 -1.38 -13.49
N ARG A 78 16.03 -0.93 -14.53
CA ARG A 78 15.22 0.28 -14.48
C ARG A 78 14.00 0.14 -13.55
N ALA A 79 13.31 -0.98 -13.60
CA ALA A 79 12.18 -1.29 -12.70
C ALA A 79 12.66 -1.44 -11.24
N ILE A 80 13.74 -2.19 -11.03
CA ILE A 80 14.35 -2.39 -9.73
C ILE A 80 14.80 -1.06 -9.10
N ALA A 81 15.49 -0.21 -9.86
CA ALA A 81 15.93 1.09 -9.39
C ALA A 81 14.74 2.00 -9.01
N ALA A 82 13.65 1.96 -9.81
CA ALA A 82 12.44 2.72 -9.54
C ALA A 82 11.74 2.23 -8.27
N GLN A 83 11.56 0.92 -8.10
CA GLN A 83 10.94 0.31 -6.92
C GLN A 83 11.75 0.60 -5.65
N LYS A 84 13.08 0.50 -5.73
CA LYS A 84 13.99 0.84 -4.62
C LYS A 84 13.86 2.31 -4.20
N SER A 85 13.78 3.22 -5.17
CA SER A 85 13.61 4.66 -4.91
C SER A 85 12.26 4.96 -4.27
N VAL A 86 11.18 4.29 -4.71
CA VAL A 86 9.85 4.44 -4.10
C VAL A 86 9.84 3.89 -2.69
N MET A 87 10.49 2.75 -2.44
CA MET A 87 10.58 2.19 -1.09
C MET A 87 11.34 3.16 -0.15
N GLU A 88 12.46 3.72 -0.58
CA GLU A 88 13.19 4.73 0.18
C GLU A 88 12.29 5.93 0.51
N PHE A 89 11.54 6.43 -0.48
CA PHE A 89 10.61 7.54 -0.29
C PHE A 89 9.51 7.23 0.74
N LEU A 90 8.93 6.03 0.71
CA LEU A 90 7.91 5.62 1.70
C LEU A 90 8.48 5.51 3.12
N LEU A 91 9.76 5.24 3.26
CA LEU A 91 10.43 5.06 4.55
C LEU A 91 10.97 6.37 5.16
N ILE A 92 11.10 7.47 4.40
CA ILE A 92 11.67 8.71 4.96
C ILE A 92 10.90 9.22 6.19
N ASN A 93 9.59 9.21 6.17
CA ASN A 93 8.75 9.64 7.30
C ASN A 93 8.19 8.49 8.14
N HIS A 94 8.42 7.25 7.72
CA HIS A 94 7.94 6.10 8.50
C HIS A 94 8.76 5.94 9.79
N PRO A 95 8.11 5.90 10.99
CA PRO A 95 8.84 5.82 12.25
C PRO A 95 9.52 4.44 12.44
N LEU A 96 10.57 4.38 13.24
CA LEU A 96 11.29 3.15 13.57
C LEU A 96 10.61 2.36 14.70
N ASP A 97 9.30 2.19 14.60
CA ASP A 97 8.45 1.61 15.63
C ASP A 97 8.24 0.10 15.50
N CYS A 98 8.90 -0.57 14.57
CA CYS A 98 8.66 -2.01 14.35
C CYS A 98 8.68 -2.86 15.65
N PRO A 99 9.56 -2.60 16.64
CA PRO A 99 9.57 -3.36 17.89
C PRO A 99 8.30 -3.21 18.74
N ILE A 100 7.59 -2.09 18.65
CA ILE A 100 6.38 -1.78 19.42
C ILE A 100 5.12 -1.70 18.55
N CYS A 101 5.24 -1.93 17.25
CA CYS A 101 4.13 -1.86 16.31
C CYS A 101 3.35 -3.17 16.30
N ASP A 102 2.02 -3.13 16.48
CA ASP A 102 1.17 -4.32 16.47
C ASP A 102 1.17 -5.06 15.11
N GLN A 103 1.49 -4.36 14.00
CA GLN A 103 1.66 -4.96 12.69
C GLN A 103 3.05 -5.63 12.51
N GLY A 104 3.97 -5.45 13.46
CA GLY A 104 5.33 -5.96 13.36
C GLY A 104 5.39 -7.48 13.21
N GLY A 105 6.07 -7.97 12.16
CA GLY A 105 6.17 -9.39 11.83
C GLY A 105 5.20 -9.88 10.76
N GLU A 106 4.10 -9.17 10.51
CA GLU A 106 3.13 -9.44 9.43
C GLU A 106 2.87 -8.17 8.59
N CYS A 107 3.84 -7.27 8.53
CA CYS A 107 3.72 -5.97 7.90
C CYS A 107 4.18 -6.01 6.44
N GLN A 108 3.27 -5.71 5.52
CA GLN A 108 3.59 -5.66 4.09
C GLN A 108 4.72 -4.66 3.78
N LEU A 109 4.83 -3.55 4.52
CA LEU A 109 5.91 -2.59 4.34
C LEU A 109 7.27 -3.18 4.76
N GLN A 110 7.34 -3.95 5.86
CA GLN A 110 8.57 -4.65 6.26
C GLN A 110 9.00 -5.65 5.19
N ASP A 111 8.10 -6.49 4.72
CA ASP A 111 8.40 -7.53 3.72
C ASP A 111 8.92 -6.92 2.42
N LEU A 112 8.26 -5.86 1.95
CA LEU A 112 8.69 -5.17 0.73
C LEU A 112 9.97 -4.33 0.95
N ALA A 113 10.20 -3.80 2.14
CA ALA A 113 11.45 -3.11 2.45
C ALA A 113 12.66 -4.06 2.40
N VAL A 114 12.50 -5.29 2.90
CA VAL A 114 13.53 -6.34 2.81
C VAL A 114 13.74 -6.80 1.37
N GLY A 115 12.66 -7.02 0.62
CA GLY A 115 12.74 -7.58 -0.73
C GLY A 115 13.16 -6.56 -1.81
N TYR A 116 12.77 -5.30 -1.67
CA TYR A 116 12.91 -4.28 -2.72
C TYR A 116 13.61 -2.99 -2.25
N GLY A 117 13.89 -2.86 -0.97
CA GLY A 117 14.51 -1.68 -0.39
C GLY A 117 16.03 -1.63 -0.49
N GLY A 118 16.61 -0.60 0.14
CA GLY A 118 18.06 -0.44 0.33
C GLY A 118 18.45 -0.69 1.78
N THR A 119 19.76 -0.82 2.02
CA THR A 119 20.33 -1.06 3.35
C THR A 119 20.65 0.22 4.12
N LYS A 120 20.59 1.38 3.44
CA LYS A 120 20.95 2.69 4.03
C LYS A 120 19.89 3.71 3.68
N SER A 121 19.55 4.57 4.63
CA SER A 121 18.78 5.80 4.41
C SER A 121 19.73 6.94 4.09
N ARG A 122 19.34 7.81 3.14
CA ARG A 122 20.01 9.09 2.86
C ARG A 122 19.30 10.26 3.53
N TYR A 123 18.17 9.99 4.19
CA TYR A 123 17.36 11.01 4.87
C TYR A 123 17.93 11.28 6.26
N GLU A 124 18.28 12.54 6.52
CA GLU A 124 18.92 13.02 7.74
C GLU A 124 18.04 13.99 8.54
N GLU A 125 16.89 14.40 7.96
CA GLU A 125 15.95 15.31 8.61
C GLU A 125 15.07 14.59 9.63
N GLU A 126 14.41 15.34 10.50
CA GLU A 126 13.46 14.80 11.46
C GLU A 126 12.23 14.19 10.74
N LYS A 127 11.80 13.01 11.20
CA LYS A 127 10.62 12.36 10.67
C LYS A 127 9.36 13.09 11.12
N ARG A 128 8.38 13.17 10.22
CA ARG A 128 7.08 13.76 10.50
C ARG A 128 6.38 13.03 11.65
N VAL A 129 5.78 13.77 12.54
CA VAL A 129 4.90 13.27 13.59
C VAL A 129 3.45 13.67 13.27
N VAL A 130 2.54 12.71 13.35
CA VAL A 130 1.09 12.91 13.21
C VAL A 130 0.45 12.67 14.56
N PHE A 131 -0.34 13.64 15.03
CA PHE A 131 -1.01 13.53 16.31
C PHE A 131 -2.10 12.46 16.31
N HIS A 132 -2.30 11.90 17.48
CA HIS A 132 -3.36 10.96 17.82
C HIS A 132 -4.75 11.44 17.37
N LYS A 133 -5.56 10.49 16.90
CA LYS A 133 -6.96 10.73 16.48
C LYS A 133 -7.87 9.68 17.10
N GLU A 134 -8.91 10.15 17.80
CA GLU A 134 -9.95 9.29 18.32
C GLU A 134 -11.03 9.05 17.27
N VAL A 135 -11.29 7.77 16.97
CA VAL A 135 -12.26 7.37 15.94
C VAL A 135 -13.26 6.31 16.43
N GLY A 136 -13.29 6.06 17.74
CA GLY A 136 -14.21 5.12 18.35
C GLY A 136 -13.53 4.00 19.15
N PRO A 137 -14.30 3.02 19.62
CA PRO A 137 -13.80 2.00 20.55
C PRO A 137 -13.05 0.83 19.88
N LEU A 138 -13.22 0.61 18.59
CA LEU A 138 -12.74 -0.59 17.90
C LEU A 138 -11.40 -0.39 17.19
N ILE A 139 -11.21 0.76 16.54
CA ILE A 139 -10.04 1.07 15.73
C ILE A 139 -9.16 2.06 16.47
N SER A 140 -7.86 1.77 16.53
CA SER A 140 -6.84 2.71 16.98
C SER A 140 -6.25 3.45 15.78
N MET A 141 -6.26 4.79 15.83
CA MET A 141 -5.56 5.71 14.93
C MET A 141 -4.53 6.56 15.70
N GLU A 142 -3.93 6.00 16.72
CA GLU A 142 -2.98 6.73 17.56
C GLU A 142 -1.63 6.95 16.86
N GLU A 143 -1.17 5.95 16.12
CA GLU A 143 0.15 5.96 15.50
C GLU A 143 0.07 6.26 14.00
N MET A 144 -0.64 7.32 13.65
CA MET A 144 -0.84 7.70 12.24
C MET A 144 0.43 8.20 11.53
N SER A 145 1.51 8.45 12.26
CA SER A 145 2.85 8.64 11.66
C SER A 145 3.31 7.42 10.84
N ARG A 146 2.76 6.23 11.11
CA ARG A 146 3.01 4.99 10.36
C ARG A 146 2.27 4.93 9.02
N CYS A 147 1.30 5.82 8.80
CA CYS A 147 0.48 5.82 7.59
C CYS A 147 1.31 6.15 6.34
N ILE A 148 1.18 5.32 5.30
CA ILE A 148 1.84 5.51 4.00
C ILE A 148 0.91 6.10 2.93
N HIS A 149 -0.23 6.65 3.33
CA HIS A 149 -1.22 7.33 2.46
C HIS A 149 -1.70 6.48 1.27
N CYS A 150 -1.81 5.18 1.44
CA CYS A 150 -2.25 4.26 0.38
C CYS A 150 -3.76 4.38 0.07
N THR A 151 -4.53 5.05 0.92
CA THR A 151 -5.98 5.30 0.81
C THR A 151 -6.85 4.04 0.73
N ARG A 152 -6.35 2.85 1.08
CA ARG A 152 -7.17 1.63 1.09
C ARG A 152 -8.35 1.75 2.06
N CYS A 153 -8.16 2.29 3.26
CA CYS A 153 -9.22 2.49 4.26
C CYS A 153 -10.30 3.46 3.78
N VAL A 154 -9.92 4.58 3.17
CA VAL A 154 -10.87 5.56 2.60
C VAL A 154 -11.71 4.92 1.50
N ARG A 155 -11.08 4.25 0.53
CA ARG A 155 -11.80 3.59 -0.57
C ARG A 155 -12.64 2.42 -0.08
N PHE A 156 -12.20 1.68 0.92
CA PHE A 156 -13.02 0.64 1.56
C PHE A 156 -14.29 1.24 2.16
N GLY A 157 -14.18 2.32 2.90
CA GLY A 157 -15.35 3.03 3.44
C GLY A 157 -16.32 3.44 2.34
N GLN A 158 -15.83 4.05 1.28
CA GLN A 158 -16.66 4.55 0.18
C GLN A 158 -17.29 3.45 -0.68
N GLU A 159 -16.53 2.40 -1.01
CA GLU A 159 -16.89 1.43 -2.06
C GLU A 159 -17.50 0.15 -1.49
N VAL A 160 -17.12 -0.26 -0.29
CA VAL A 160 -17.53 -1.53 0.33
C VAL A 160 -18.52 -1.30 1.45
N SER A 161 -18.21 -0.43 2.41
CA SER A 161 -19.12 -0.14 3.51
C SER A 161 -20.21 0.88 3.14
N GLY A 162 -19.99 1.67 2.08
CA GLY A 162 -20.94 2.69 1.66
C GLY A 162 -20.99 3.93 2.56
N ALA A 163 -20.05 4.05 3.51
CA ALA A 163 -19.96 5.13 4.47
C ALA A 163 -18.66 5.94 4.26
N MET A 164 -18.79 7.24 4.05
CA MET A 164 -17.64 8.15 3.86
C MET A 164 -17.18 8.72 5.21
N GLU A 165 -16.80 7.86 6.13
CA GLU A 165 -16.39 8.25 7.49
C GLU A 165 -14.92 8.72 7.53
N LEU A 166 -14.06 8.14 6.67
CA LEU A 166 -12.67 8.51 6.52
C LEU A 166 -12.43 9.31 5.23
N GLY A 167 -11.59 10.31 5.34
CA GLY A 167 -11.11 11.10 4.22
C GLY A 167 -9.62 11.38 4.33
N MET A 168 -9.05 12.01 3.31
CA MET A 168 -7.69 12.53 3.34
C MET A 168 -7.76 14.04 3.31
N SER A 169 -7.28 14.69 4.36
CA SER A 169 -7.15 16.14 4.48
C SER A 169 -5.77 16.60 4.07
N ASN A 170 -5.65 17.88 3.83
CA ASN A 170 -4.39 18.56 3.47
C ASN A 170 -3.72 18.00 2.20
N ARG A 171 -2.45 18.33 2.01
CA ARG A 171 -1.65 17.89 0.85
C ARG A 171 -0.16 17.83 1.16
N GLY A 172 0.60 17.13 0.31
CA GLY A 172 2.04 16.96 0.48
C GLY A 172 2.38 16.22 1.77
N GLU A 173 3.37 16.67 2.49
CA GLU A 173 3.79 16.07 3.76
C GLU A 173 2.77 16.23 4.89
N HIS A 174 1.90 17.23 4.80
CA HIS A 174 0.83 17.48 5.77
C HIS A 174 -0.45 16.68 5.47
N ALA A 175 -0.46 15.85 4.44
CA ALA A 175 -1.62 15.00 4.14
C ALA A 175 -1.86 14.01 5.27
N GLU A 176 -3.11 13.87 5.73
CA GLU A 176 -3.50 12.99 6.82
C GLU A 176 -4.80 12.27 6.50
N ILE A 177 -4.91 11.03 6.98
CA ILE A 177 -6.18 10.30 6.98
C ILE A 177 -6.89 10.61 8.30
N GLU A 178 -8.11 11.07 8.22
CA GLU A 178 -8.91 11.44 9.39
C GLU A 178 -10.41 11.33 9.13
N THR A 179 -11.18 11.38 10.20
CA THR A 179 -12.65 11.51 10.14
C THR A 179 -13.04 12.98 10.07
N PHE A 180 -14.24 13.26 9.55
CA PHE A 180 -14.75 14.62 9.52
C PHE A 180 -15.04 15.13 10.96
N LEU A 181 -14.37 16.19 11.35
CA LEU A 181 -14.52 16.85 12.67
C LEU A 181 -14.41 15.87 13.87
N GLY A 182 -13.59 14.83 13.78
CA GLY A 182 -13.39 13.88 14.88
C GLY A 182 -14.59 12.96 15.14
N GLN A 183 -15.46 12.78 14.14
CA GLN A 183 -16.57 11.81 14.27
C GLN A 183 -16.04 10.39 14.43
N THR A 184 -16.82 9.55 15.09
CA THR A 184 -16.53 8.12 15.23
C THR A 184 -16.79 7.38 13.91
N ILE A 185 -16.12 6.25 13.73
CA ILE A 185 -16.38 5.32 12.64
C ILE A 185 -17.44 4.34 13.16
N ASP A 186 -18.66 4.44 12.62
CA ASP A 186 -19.82 3.70 13.09
C ASP A 186 -20.18 2.50 12.19
N SER A 187 -19.52 2.34 11.05
CA SER A 187 -19.78 1.21 10.15
C SER A 187 -19.50 -0.14 10.82
N GLU A 188 -20.44 -1.07 10.73
CA GLU A 188 -20.29 -2.46 11.20
C GLU A 188 -19.11 -3.19 10.53
N LEU A 189 -18.71 -2.73 9.33
CA LEU A 189 -17.59 -3.30 8.56
C LEU A 189 -16.24 -2.65 8.91
N SER A 190 -16.21 -1.70 9.83
CA SER A 190 -15.01 -0.89 10.14
C SER A 190 -13.79 -1.72 10.53
N GLY A 191 -13.98 -2.85 11.21
CA GLY A 191 -12.90 -3.77 11.58
C GLY A 191 -12.06 -4.25 10.39
N ASN A 192 -12.66 -4.39 9.20
CA ASN A 192 -11.91 -4.78 7.99
C ASN A 192 -10.92 -3.70 7.52
N MET A 193 -11.05 -2.47 7.98
CA MET A 193 -10.07 -1.41 7.67
C MET A 193 -8.70 -1.72 8.29
N ILE A 194 -8.67 -2.44 9.41
CA ILE A 194 -7.45 -2.91 10.06
C ILE A 194 -6.74 -3.92 9.15
N ASP A 195 -7.48 -4.92 8.66
CA ASP A 195 -6.93 -6.01 7.83
C ASP A 195 -6.40 -5.53 6.47
N ILE A 196 -7.07 -4.55 5.86
CA ILE A 196 -6.62 -4.00 4.57
C ILE A 196 -5.52 -2.95 4.70
N CYS A 197 -5.25 -2.45 5.91
CA CYS A 197 -4.17 -1.50 6.14
C CYS A 197 -2.82 -2.22 6.00
N PRO A 198 -1.94 -1.81 5.06
CA PRO A 198 -0.68 -2.51 4.81
C PRO A 198 0.39 -2.25 5.88
N VAL A 199 0.10 -1.41 6.86
CA VAL A 199 1.01 -0.96 7.93
C VAL A 199 0.26 -0.83 9.26
N GLY A 200 0.98 -0.70 10.36
CA GLY A 200 0.41 -0.55 11.71
C GLY A 200 -0.13 0.86 12.03
N ALA A 201 -0.75 1.53 11.05
CA ALA A 201 -1.40 2.82 11.26
C ALA A 201 -2.84 2.67 11.77
N LEU A 202 -3.57 1.65 11.27
CA LEU A 202 -4.87 1.24 11.80
C LEU A 202 -4.68 -0.12 12.47
N THR A 203 -5.01 -0.19 13.75
CA THR A 203 -4.88 -1.41 14.55
C THR A 203 -6.11 -1.63 15.41
N SER A 204 -6.27 -2.82 15.97
CA SER A 204 -7.36 -3.13 16.87
C SER A 204 -7.14 -2.45 18.24
N LYS A 205 -8.00 -1.51 18.60
CA LYS A 205 -7.89 -0.77 19.87
C LYS A 205 -7.97 -1.69 21.09
N PRO A 206 -8.87 -2.69 21.15
CA PRO A 206 -8.92 -3.64 22.27
C PRO A 206 -7.69 -4.54 22.38
N PHE A 207 -7.00 -4.82 21.27
CA PHE A 207 -5.84 -5.72 21.23
C PHE A 207 -4.49 -4.99 21.31
N ARG A 208 -4.51 -3.68 21.24
CA ARG A 208 -3.31 -2.83 21.13
C ARG A 208 -2.31 -3.13 22.26
N TYR A 209 -1.05 -3.38 21.85
CA TYR A 209 0.09 -3.70 22.72
C TYR A 209 -0.07 -4.96 23.59
N ASN A 210 -1.08 -5.79 23.37
CA ASN A 210 -1.22 -7.04 24.13
C ASN A 210 -0.22 -8.11 23.72
N ALA A 211 -0.08 -8.32 22.41
CA ALA A 211 0.89 -9.28 21.87
C ALA A 211 1.11 -9.00 20.37
N ARG A 212 2.13 -9.62 19.79
CA ARG A 212 2.27 -9.72 18.34
C ARG A 212 1.51 -10.92 17.84
N THR A 213 0.85 -10.82 16.67
CA THR A 213 0.10 -11.91 16.05
C THR A 213 0.91 -13.18 15.89
N LEU A 214 2.17 -13.08 15.48
CA LEU A 214 3.07 -14.22 15.37
C LEU A 214 3.43 -14.86 16.72
N SER A 215 3.32 -14.14 17.83
CA SER A 215 3.54 -14.69 19.17
C SER A 215 2.40 -15.59 19.62
N LEU A 216 1.19 -15.40 19.08
CA LEU A 216 0.01 -16.18 19.44
C LEU A 216 0.00 -17.60 18.84
N ILE A 217 0.83 -17.87 17.85
CA ILE A 217 0.95 -19.21 17.25
C ILE A 217 1.49 -20.23 18.26
N HIS A 218 2.18 -19.78 19.29
CA HIS A 218 2.80 -20.61 20.32
C HIS A 218 2.05 -20.65 21.66
N ILE A 219 0.91 -19.99 21.72
CA ILE A 219 0.00 -20.01 22.87
C ILE A 219 -1.14 -20.97 22.61
#